data_df172240dcfd4e0bdc4502ff6906d34f
#
_entry.id   df172240dcfd4e0bdc4502ff6906d34f
#
_cell.length_a   1.000
_cell.length_b   1.000
_cell.length_c   1.000
_cell.angle_alpha   90.00
_cell.angle_beta   90.00
_cell.angle_gamma   90.00
#
_symmetry.space_group_name_H-M   'P 1'
#
loop_
_entity.id
_entity.type
_entity.pdbx_description
1 polymer ?
#
loop_
_entity_poly.entity_id
_entity_poly.type
_entity_poly.pdbx_seq_one_letter_code
_entity_poly.pdbx_strand_id
1 'polypeptide(L)'
;VGPVVMDVFEAVESRASCRAFLDRPVDAAVVRDLIGRAARAASSGNLQPWLVHAFTGEPLRALVRQVGAALPDVDPRELAGGDHPVYPEPLFEPLRRRRLENGLAMYRALGIARDDVAGRRDQFLRNYTFFGAPVGLFLTLDRRCGPGQWADVGGYLATFMLLARGHGLATCAQASWARVAPIVRPLIGLPDTELLVCGIALGHPDPDVPVNRFHTERAPLAEFARLHGFPPE
;
A
#
# COMPACT_ATOMS: atom_id res chain seq x y z
N VAL A 1 -5.60 8.84 22.75
CA VAL A 1 -4.70 9.93 22.34
C VAL A 1 -5.35 10.58 21.12
N GLY A 2 -5.69 11.89 21.20
CA GLY A 2 -6.24 12.65 20.08
C GLY A 2 -5.25 12.78 18.92
N PRO A 3 -5.70 13.29 17.74
CA PRO A 3 -4.81 13.50 16.61
C PRO A 3 -3.65 14.43 17.01
N VAL A 4 -2.46 14.07 16.57
CA VAL A 4 -1.30 14.97 16.65
C VAL A 4 -1.60 16.14 15.71
N VAL A 5 -1.37 17.38 16.18
CA VAL A 5 -1.50 18.55 15.28
C VAL A 5 -0.30 18.50 14.30
N MET A 6 -0.56 17.95 13.13
CA MET A 6 0.38 17.83 12.02
C MET A 6 -0.20 18.59 10.83
N ASP A 7 0.56 19.50 10.24
CA ASP A 7 0.08 20.19 9.04
C ASP A 7 0.14 19.29 7.79
N VAL A 8 -0.47 19.75 6.72
CA VAL A 8 -0.56 18.96 5.49
C VAL A 8 0.80 18.74 4.82
N PHE A 9 1.71 19.71 4.91
CA PHE A 9 3.05 19.62 4.33
C PHE A 9 3.87 18.59 5.07
N GLU A 10 3.88 18.64 6.41
CA GLU A 10 4.53 17.65 7.26
C GLU A 10 3.98 16.23 7.02
N ALA A 11 2.66 16.09 6.88
CA ALA A 11 2.04 14.80 6.58
C ALA A 11 2.51 14.23 5.22
N VAL A 12 2.59 15.08 4.20
CA VAL A 12 3.06 14.69 2.86
C VAL A 12 4.54 14.30 2.88
N GLU A 13 5.39 15.10 3.52
CA GLU A 13 6.84 14.89 3.57
C GLU A 13 7.22 13.67 4.40
N SER A 14 6.56 13.49 5.55
CA SER A 14 6.86 12.38 6.48
C SER A 14 6.21 11.04 6.09
N ARG A 15 5.25 11.03 5.15
CA ARG A 15 4.61 9.79 4.73
C ARG A 15 5.59 8.90 3.96
N ALA A 16 5.88 7.77 4.52
CA ALA A 16 6.69 6.71 3.88
C ALA A 16 5.94 5.38 3.91
N SER A 17 6.35 4.43 3.06
CA SER A 17 5.86 3.04 3.12
C SER A 17 6.55 2.31 4.26
N CYS A 18 5.85 2.13 5.37
CA CYS A 18 6.33 1.41 6.54
C CYS A 18 6.31 -0.11 6.29
N ARG A 19 7.39 -0.81 6.60
CA ARG A 19 7.54 -2.26 6.35
C ARG A 19 7.97 -3.04 7.59
N ALA A 20 7.83 -2.42 8.76
CA ALA A 20 7.95 -3.06 10.07
C ALA A 20 7.10 -2.28 11.06
N PHE A 21 6.25 -2.97 11.81
CA PHE A 21 5.34 -2.37 12.75
C PHE A 21 5.55 -2.97 14.14
N LEU A 22 5.30 -2.14 15.15
CA LEU A 22 5.23 -2.59 16.55
C LEU A 22 3.97 -3.43 16.75
N ASP A 23 4.07 -4.45 17.59
CA ASP A 23 2.91 -5.21 18.08
C ASP A 23 2.14 -4.37 19.12
N ARG A 24 1.56 -3.28 18.64
CA ARG A 24 0.78 -2.33 19.42
C ARG A 24 -0.59 -2.14 18.75
N PRO A 25 -1.69 -2.44 19.43
CA PRO A 25 -3.02 -2.28 18.89
C PRO A 25 -3.31 -0.84 18.43
N VAL A 26 -4.13 -0.72 17.39
CA VAL A 26 -4.71 0.55 16.95
C VAL A 26 -6.17 0.57 17.40
N ASP A 27 -6.59 1.66 18.02
CA ASP A 27 -7.98 1.83 18.48
C ASP A 27 -8.95 1.72 17.29
N ALA A 28 -9.99 0.92 17.46
CA ALA A 28 -11.02 0.72 16.44
C ALA A 28 -11.74 2.03 16.07
N ALA A 29 -11.87 2.97 17.01
CA ALA A 29 -12.45 4.28 16.74
C ALA A 29 -11.56 5.09 15.79
N VAL A 30 -10.23 5.02 15.96
CA VAL A 30 -9.26 5.66 15.05
C VAL A 30 -9.35 5.04 13.66
N VAL A 31 -9.42 3.72 13.54
CA VAL A 31 -9.55 3.05 12.24
C VAL A 31 -10.83 3.49 11.52
N ARG A 32 -11.96 3.54 12.23
CA ARG A 32 -13.25 4.02 11.66
C ARG A 32 -13.18 5.48 11.24
N ASP A 33 -12.57 6.34 12.04
CA ASP A 33 -12.39 7.77 11.74
C ASP A 33 -11.54 7.95 10.48
N LEU A 34 -10.42 7.23 10.37
CA LEU A 34 -9.56 7.25 9.18
C LEU A 34 -10.31 6.85 7.90
N ILE A 35 -11.05 5.73 7.96
CA ILE A 35 -11.84 5.24 6.81
C ILE A 35 -12.91 6.27 6.42
N GLY A 36 -13.64 6.81 7.40
CA GLY A 36 -14.71 7.78 7.16
C GLY A 36 -14.19 9.12 6.64
N ARG A 37 -13.10 9.66 7.21
CA ARG A 37 -12.52 10.93 6.76
C ARG A 37 -11.86 10.79 5.38
N ALA A 38 -11.26 9.66 5.06
CA ALA A 38 -10.67 9.42 3.75
C ALA A 38 -11.73 9.51 2.63
N ALA A 39 -13.00 9.25 2.92
CA ALA A 39 -14.10 9.42 1.98
C ALA A 39 -14.38 10.89 1.60
N ARG A 40 -13.68 11.87 2.19
CA ARG A 40 -13.65 13.26 1.70
C ARG A 40 -12.75 13.45 0.48
N ALA A 41 -12.07 12.42 0.01
CA ALA A 41 -11.37 12.44 -1.27
C ALA A 41 -12.33 12.83 -2.39
N ALA A 42 -11.82 13.59 -3.37
CA ALA A 42 -12.59 13.94 -4.54
C ALA A 42 -12.86 12.69 -5.40
N SER A 43 -14.01 12.64 -6.06
CA SER A 43 -14.33 11.63 -7.07
C SER A 43 -15.19 12.22 -8.18
N SER A 44 -14.98 11.75 -9.40
CA SER A 44 -15.74 12.20 -10.57
C SER A 44 -17.25 12.03 -10.35
N GLY A 45 -18.01 13.11 -10.49
CA GLY A 45 -19.46 13.09 -10.24
C GLY A 45 -19.85 12.65 -8.83
N ASN A 46 -18.92 12.70 -7.85
CA ASN A 46 -19.10 12.22 -6.49
C ASN A 46 -19.50 10.74 -6.41
N LEU A 47 -18.95 9.90 -7.29
CA LEU A 47 -19.27 8.47 -7.41
C LEU A 47 -18.81 7.64 -6.21
N GLN A 48 -17.72 8.06 -5.53
CA GLN A 48 -17.19 7.42 -4.31
C GLN A 48 -17.00 5.90 -4.48
N PRO A 49 -16.19 5.45 -5.48
CA PRO A 49 -16.18 4.05 -5.93
C PRO A 49 -15.40 3.10 -5.01
N TRP A 50 -14.79 3.62 -3.97
CA TRP A 50 -13.96 2.85 -3.02
C TRP A 50 -14.80 2.00 -2.09
N LEU A 51 -14.37 0.75 -1.89
CA LEU A 51 -14.88 -0.17 -0.89
C LEU A 51 -13.70 -0.61 -0.01
N VAL A 52 -13.95 -0.81 1.29
CA VAL A 52 -12.89 -1.09 2.27
C VAL A 52 -13.27 -2.27 3.16
N HIS A 53 -12.40 -3.25 3.24
CA HIS A 53 -12.48 -4.38 4.16
C HIS A 53 -11.35 -4.27 5.17
N ALA A 54 -11.64 -4.14 6.45
CA ALA A 54 -10.65 -3.93 7.51
C ALA A 54 -10.62 -5.11 8.48
N PHE A 55 -9.42 -5.57 8.82
CA PHE A 55 -9.15 -6.72 9.68
C PHE A 55 -8.18 -6.36 10.79
N THR A 56 -8.44 -6.85 11.99
CA THR A 56 -7.55 -6.75 13.15
C THR A 56 -7.72 -7.97 14.05
N GLY A 57 -6.84 -8.16 15.02
CA GLY A 57 -6.93 -9.24 16.00
C GLY A 57 -6.93 -10.63 15.36
N GLU A 58 -7.77 -11.54 15.90
CA GLU A 58 -7.80 -12.94 15.40
C GLU A 58 -8.26 -13.08 13.95
N PRO A 59 -9.25 -12.34 13.44
CA PRO A 59 -9.58 -12.36 12.01
C PRO A 59 -8.40 -12.04 11.09
N LEU A 60 -7.55 -11.05 11.44
CA LEU A 60 -6.35 -10.73 10.68
C LEU A 60 -5.33 -11.87 10.75
N ARG A 61 -5.06 -12.40 11.95
CA ARG A 61 -4.12 -13.52 12.12
C ARG A 61 -4.57 -14.77 11.37
N ALA A 62 -5.87 -15.09 11.41
CA ALA A 62 -6.44 -16.21 10.67
C ALA A 62 -6.27 -16.03 9.16
N LEU A 63 -6.58 -14.85 8.63
CA LEU A 63 -6.38 -14.51 7.22
C LEU A 63 -4.91 -14.70 6.79
N VAL A 64 -3.98 -14.13 7.55
CA VAL A 64 -2.53 -14.24 7.27
C VAL A 64 -2.08 -15.70 7.25
N ARG A 65 -2.51 -16.53 8.23
CA ARG A 65 -2.18 -17.97 8.26
C ARG A 65 -2.75 -18.71 7.04
N GLN A 66 -4.01 -18.44 6.70
CA GLN A 66 -4.68 -19.11 5.59
C GLN A 66 -4.07 -18.74 4.24
N VAL A 67 -3.76 -17.46 4.03
CA VAL A 67 -3.05 -17.01 2.83
C VAL A 67 -1.67 -17.64 2.76
N GLY A 68 -0.91 -17.63 3.87
CA GLY A 68 0.42 -18.24 3.92
C GLY A 68 0.40 -19.75 3.59
N ALA A 69 -0.62 -20.47 4.08
CA ALA A 69 -0.78 -21.90 3.79
C ALA A 69 -1.23 -22.19 2.34
N ALA A 70 -1.92 -21.25 1.72
CA ALA A 70 -2.43 -21.40 0.35
C ALA A 70 -1.47 -20.85 -0.72
N LEU A 71 -0.44 -20.10 -0.33
CA LEU A 71 0.57 -19.62 -1.27
C LEU A 71 1.35 -20.81 -1.84
N PRO A 72 1.40 -20.95 -3.17
CA PRO A 72 2.19 -22.01 -3.79
C PRO A 72 3.68 -21.80 -3.55
N ASP A 73 4.47 -22.89 -3.65
CA ASP A 73 5.93 -22.84 -3.55
C ASP A 73 6.58 -22.31 -4.84
N VAL A 74 6.01 -21.26 -5.39
CA VAL A 74 6.53 -20.49 -6.52
C VAL A 74 6.68 -19.04 -6.10
N ASP A 75 7.43 -18.28 -6.87
CA ASP A 75 7.55 -16.83 -6.61
C ASP A 75 6.18 -16.17 -6.83
N PRO A 76 5.57 -15.54 -5.80
CA PRO A 76 4.28 -14.88 -5.97
C PRO A 76 4.28 -13.75 -7.02
N ARG A 77 5.47 -13.28 -7.42
CA ARG A 77 5.61 -12.31 -8.52
C ARG A 77 5.31 -12.92 -9.89
N GLU A 78 5.40 -14.24 -9.99
CA GLU A 78 5.15 -15.03 -11.22
C GLU A 78 3.72 -15.56 -11.29
N LEU A 79 2.91 -15.36 -10.24
CA LEU A 79 1.52 -15.80 -10.25
C LEU A 79 0.72 -15.06 -11.32
N ALA A 80 0.11 -15.83 -12.19
CA ALA A 80 -0.88 -15.36 -13.16
C ALA A 80 -2.28 -15.30 -12.53
N GLY A 81 -3.19 -14.53 -13.11
CA GLY A 81 -4.60 -14.54 -12.73
C GLY A 81 -4.97 -13.63 -11.55
N GLY A 82 -4.12 -12.69 -11.17
CA GLY A 82 -4.48 -11.62 -10.23
C GLY A 82 -5.58 -10.71 -10.78
N ASP A 83 -6.14 -9.88 -9.90
CA ASP A 83 -7.27 -9.00 -10.26
C ASP A 83 -6.87 -7.90 -11.29
N HIS A 84 -5.61 -7.48 -11.28
CA HIS A 84 -5.05 -6.55 -12.27
C HIS A 84 -3.51 -6.64 -12.32
N PRO A 85 -2.87 -6.22 -13.43
CA PRO A 85 -1.43 -6.13 -13.51
C PRO A 85 -0.90 -5.04 -12.56
N VAL A 86 0.13 -5.37 -11.76
CA VAL A 86 0.74 -4.40 -10.82
C VAL A 86 1.62 -3.38 -11.55
N TYR A 87 2.15 -3.75 -12.69
CA TYR A 87 3.00 -2.91 -13.53
C TYR A 87 2.63 -3.07 -15.00
N PRO A 88 2.91 -2.05 -15.84
CA PRO A 88 2.82 -2.20 -17.29
C PRO A 88 3.74 -3.33 -17.81
N GLU A 89 3.30 -4.05 -18.83
CA GLU A 89 4.07 -5.08 -19.51
C GLU A 89 4.13 -4.77 -21.04
N PRO A 90 5.32 -4.49 -21.56
CA PRO A 90 6.63 -4.36 -20.90
C PRO A 90 6.73 -3.10 -20.03
N LEU A 91 7.52 -3.19 -18.93
CA LEU A 91 7.85 -2.00 -18.15
C LEU A 91 8.86 -1.14 -18.92
N PHE A 92 8.52 0.13 -19.16
CA PHE A 92 9.28 1.07 -20.00
C PHE A 92 9.99 2.16 -19.19
N GLU A 93 10.91 2.90 -19.84
CA GLU A 93 11.59 4.06 -19.23
C GLU A 93 10.65 5.29 -19.14
N PRO A 94 10.76 6.11 -18.08
CA PRO A 94 11.72 6.01 -16.97
C PRO A 94 11.24 5.11 -15.81
N LEU A 95 10.08 4.47 -15.91
CA LEU A 95 9.47 3.70 -14.82
C LEU A 95 10.33 2.49 -14.43
N ARG A 96 10.95 1.84 -15.41
CA ARG A 96 11.85 0.70 -15.20
C ARG A 96 13.06 1.09 -14.35
N ARG A 97 13.73 2.20 -14.68
CA ARG A 97 14.87 2.73 -13.93
C ARG A 97 14.46 3.06 -12.48
N ARG A 98 13.41 3.86 -12.30
CA ARG A 98 12.92 4.27 -10.97
C ARG A 98 12.57 3.07 -10.08
N ARG A 99 11.90 2.05 -10.64
CA ARG A 99 11.58 0.82 -9.92
C ARG A 99 12.84 0.06 -9.51
N LEU A 100 13.83 -0.07 -10.39
CA LEU A 100 15.09 -0.75 -10.12
C LEU A 100 15.88 -0.03 -9.02
N GLU A 101 16.07 1.27 -9.12
CA GLU A 101 16.79 2.10 -8.15
C GLU A 101 16.16 2.02 -6.77
N ASN A 102 14.83 2.19 -6.70
CA ASN A 102 14.08 2.06 -5.44
C ASN A 102 14.22 0.66 -4.82
N GLY A 103 14.14 -0.40 -5.63
CA GLY A 103 14.31 -1.77 -5.16
C GLY A 103 15.71 -2.03 -4.59
N LEU A 104 16.75 -1.59 -5.30
CA LEU A 104 18.14 -1.73 -4.86
C LEU A 104 18.40 -0.98 -3.54
N ALA A 105 17.89 0.25 -3.43
CA ALA A 105 18.05 1.05 -2.22
C ALA A 105 17.31 0.44 -1.01
N MET A 106 16.09 -0.09 -1.22
CA MET A 106 15.33 -0.78 -0.18
C MET A 106 16.05 -2.04 0.32
N TYR A 107 16.53 -2.90 -0.60
CA TYR A 107 17.25 -4.13 -0.20
C TYR A 107 18.58 -3.80 0.50
N ARG A 108 19.27 -2.74 0.08
CA ARG A 108 20.47 -2.24 0.77
C ARG A 108 20.13 -1.82 2.20
N ALA A 109 19.03 -1.08 2.41
CA ALA A 109 18.59 -0.67 3.75
C ALA A 109 18.23 -1.87 4.65
N LEU A 110 17.82 -2.99 4.05
CA LEU A 110 17.53 -4.26 4.74
C LEU A 110 18.77 -5.13 4.97
N GLY A 111 19.93 -4.78 4.41
CA GLY A 111 21.13 -5.62 4.45
C GLY A 111 21.03 -6.89 3.58
N ILE A 112 20.06 -6.93 2.62
CA ILE A 112 19.84 -8.08 1.74
C ILE A 112 20.68 -7.87 0.47
N ALA A 113 21.63 -8.78 0.23
CA ALA A 113 22.50 -8.73 -0.93
C ALA A 113 21.74 -8.95 -2.26
N ARG A 114 22.36 -8.51 -3.37
CA ARG A 114 21.72 -8.60 -4.69
C ARG A 114 21.52 -10.05 -5.15
N ASP A 115 22.41 -10.93 -4.79
CA ASP A 115 22.44 -12.36 -5.08
C ASP A 115 21.72 -13.21 -4.02
N ASP A 116 21.32 -12.62 -2.89
CA ASP A 116 20.50 -13.29 -1.88
C ASP A 116 19.04 -13.41 -2.36
N VAL A 117 18.79 -14.41 -3.18
CA VAL A 117 17.47 -14.71 -3.75
C VAL A 117 16.46 -15.08 -2.67
N ALA A 118 16.89 -15.86 -1.67
CA ALA A 118 16.04 -16.32 -0.57
C ALA A 118 15.60 -15.14 0.32
N GLY A 119 16.53 -14.33 0.78
CA GLY A 119 16.21 -13.14 1.60
C GLY A 119 15.32 -12.14 0.86
N ARG A 120 15.49 -12.00 -0.46
CA ARG A 120 14.62 -11.14 -1.29
C ARG A 120 13.22 -11.72 -1.45
N ARG A 121 13.10 -13.07 -1.58
CA ARG A 121 11.81 -13.76 -1.59
C ARG A 121 11.11 -13.59 -0.25
N ASP A 122 11.80 -13.84 0.85
CA ASP A 122 11.24 -13.72 2.20
C ASP A 122 10.74 -12.30 2.49
N GLN A 123 11.54 -11.28 2.13
CA GLN A 123 11.12 -9.89 2.24
C GLN A 123 9.88 -9.59 1.38
N PHE A 124 9.78 -10.17 0.19
CA PHE A 124 8.60 -10.00 -0.63
C PHE A 124 7.37 -10.66 -0.01
N LEU A 125 7.50 -11.86 0.55
CA LEU A 125 6.42 -12.60 1.22
C LEU A 125 5.86 -11.87 2.44
N ARG A 126 6.65 -11.00 3.08
CA ARG A 126 6.17 -10.14 4.18
C ARG A 126 5.01 -9.21 3.77
N ASN A 127 4.81 -8.95 2.47
CA ASN A 127 3.60 -8.28 2.01
C ASN A 127 2.33 -9.01 2.48
N TYR A 128 2.34 -10.34 2.44
CA TYR A 128 1.18 -11.18 2.78
C TYR A 128 1.01 -11.41 4.29
N THR A 129 1.83 -10.78 5.09
CA THR A 129 1.66 -10.64 6.55
C THR A 129 1.37 -9.20 6.97
N PHE A 130 1.04 -8.30 6.02
CA PHE A 130 0.94 -6.86 6.24
C PHE A 130 2.17 -6.28 6.96
N PHE A 131 3.35 -6.86 6.74
CA PHE A 131 4.60 -6.51 7.44
C PHE A 131 4.51 -6.56 8.98
N GLY A 132 3.60 -7.35 9.54
CA GLY A 132 3.35 -7.46 10.98
C GLY A 132 2.46 -6.35 11.55
N ALA A 133 1.79 -5.56 10.72
CA ALA A 133 0.88 -4.52 11.19
C ALA A 133 -0.32 -5.10 11.96
N PRO A 134 -0.79 -4.45 13.03
CA PRO A 134 -1.94 -4.86 13.82
C PRO A 134 -3.28 -4.69 13.09
N VAL A 135 -3.30 -3.89 12.00
CA VAL A 135 -4.47 -3.71 11.14
C VAL A 135 -4.06 -3.92 9.69
N GLY A 136 -4.79 -4.78 9.00
CA GLY A 136 -4.74 -4.99 7.55
C GLY A 136 -6.04 -4.55 6.91
N LEU A 137 -5.96 -3.79 5.82
CA LEU A 137 -7.14 -3.43 5.05
C LEU A 137 -6.98 -3.88 3.61
N PHE A 138 -8.09 -4.18 2.94
CA PHE A 138 -8.16 -4.28 1.50
C PHE A 138 -8.98 -3.15 0.94
N LEU A 139 -8.46 -2.52 -0.10
CA LEU A 139 -9.15 -1.52 -0.89
C LEU A 139 -9.61 -2.18 -2.18
N THR A 140 -10.91 -2.11 -2.45
CA THR A 140 -11.55 -2.74 -3.60
C THR A 140 -12.40 -1.72 -4.37
N LEU A 141 -12.80 -2.06 -5.57
CA LEU A 141 -13.80 -1.33 -6.36
C LEU A 141 -14.58 -2.30 -7.23
N ASP A 142 -15.73 -1.87 -7.74
CA ASP A 142 -16.53 -2.66 -8.68
C ASP A 142 -15.76 -2.87 -10.00
N ARG A 143 -15.73 -4.11 -10.52
CA ARG A 143 -15.01 -4.48 -11.76
C ARG A 143 -15.46 -3.73 -12.99
N ARG A 144 -16.67 -3.14 -12.97
CA ARG A 144 -17.22 -2.31 -14.06
C ARG A 144 -16.62 -0.91 -14.08
N CYS A 145 -15.89 -0.52 -13.02
CA CYS A 145 -15.24 0.78 -12.94
C CYS A 145 -14.10 0.91 -13.95
N GLY A 146 -14.02 2.08 -14.59
CA GLY A 146 -13.00 2.42 -15.57
C GLY A 146 -11.83 3.24 -14.98
N PRO A 147 -10.94 3.76 -15.84
CA PRO A 147 -9.74 4.51 -15.42
C PRO A 147 -10.03 5.71 -14.52
N GLY A 148 -11.17 6.41 -14.71
CA GLY A 148 -11.55 7.54 -13.85
C GLY A 148 -11.75 7.12 -12.40
N GLN A 149 -12.43 6.01 -12.16
CA GLN A 149 -12.67 5.51 -10.79
C GLN A 149 -11.41 4.94 -10.15
N TRP A 150 -10.48 4.45 -10.94
CA TRP A 150 -9.15 4.08 -10.44
C TRP A 150 -8.38 5.30 -9.92
N ALA A 151 -8.48 6.45 -10.60
CA ALA A 151 -7.91 7.70 -10.11
C ALA A 151 -8.58 8.15 -8.80
N ASP A 152 -9.92 8.03 -8.71
CA ASP A 152 -10.69 8.36 -7.51
C ASP A 152 -10.25 7.48 -6.31
N VAL A 153 -10.09 6.16 -6.53
CA VAL A 153 -9.60 5.22 -5.51
C VAL A 153 -8.17 5.53 -5.10
N GLY A 154 -7.31 5.95 -6.02
CA GLY A 154 -5.97 6.45 -5.73
C GLY A 154 -5.99 7.70 -4.83
N GLY A 155 -6.93 8.61 -5.07
CA GLY A 155 -7.19 9.79 -4.24
C GLY A 155 -7.61 9.40 -2.81
N TYR A 156 -8.54 8.45 -2.69
CA TYR A 156 -8.95 7.89 -1.39
C TYR A 156 -7.77 7.29 -0.63
N LEU A 157 -6.98 6.44 -1.29
CA LEU A 157 -5.80 5.79 -0.71
C LEU A 157 -4.78 6.82 -0.20
N ALA A 158 -4.47 7.83 -1.00
CA ALA A 158 -3.55 8.90 -0.62
C ALA A 158 -4.06 9.66 0.61
N THR A 159 -5.34 10.05 0.61
CA THR A 159 -5.99 10.73 1.73
C THR A 159 -5.94 9.90 3.01
N PHE A 160 -6.27 8.58 2.93
CA PHE A 160 -6.19 7.66 4.06
C PHE A 160 -4.77 7.61 4.65
N MET A 161 -3.75 7.48 3.80
CA MET A 161 -2.35 7.41 4.26
C MET A 161 -1.88 8.69 4.92
N LEU A 162 -2.32 9.87 4.44
CA LEU A 162 -1.98 11.16 5.06
C LEU A 162 -2.68 11.34 6.40
N LEU A 163 -3.98 10.99 6.49
CA LEU A 163 -4.72 11.02 7.75
C LEU A 163 -4.09 10.11 8.82
N ALA A 164 -3.60 8.94 8.43
CA ALA A 164 -2.90 8.05 9.35
C ALA A 164 -1.67 8.72 9.98
N ARG A 165 -0.92 9.54 9.21
CA ARG A 165 0.20 10.33 9.75
C ARG A 165 -0.25 11.28 10.85
N GLY A 166 -1.38 11.98 10.65
CA GLY A 166 -1.97 12.86 11.67
C GLY A 166 -2.36 12.17 12.98
N HIS A 167 -2.46 10.84 12.99
CA HIS A 167 -2.65 10.02 14.19
C HIS A 167 -1.34 9.38 14.71
N GLY A 168 -0.18 9.77 14.17
CA GLY A 168 1.12 9.15 14.52
C GLY A 168 1.25 7.70 14.05
N LEU A 169 0.37 7.27 13.13
CA LEU A 169 0.39 5.95 12.52
C LEU A 169 1.15 5.97 11.20
N ALA A 170 1.60 4.79 10.78
CA ALA A 170 2.23 4.58 9.50
C ALA A 170 1.44 3.56 8.68
N THR A 171 1.66 3.61 7.36
CA THR A 171 0.97 2.74 6.40
C THR A 171 1.93 2.17 5.37
N CYS A 172 1.52 1.06 4.76
CA CYS A 172 2.12 0.56 3.52
C CYS A 172 1.02 0.10 2.57
N ALA A 173 0.86 0.78 1.44
CA ALA A 173 0.01 0.29 0.36
C ALA A 173 0.74 -0.84 -0.39
N GLN A 174 0.04 -1.94 -0.65
CA GLN A 174 0.61 -3.21 -1.09
C GLN A 174 -0.17 -3.76 -2.30
N ALA A 175 0.20 -3.32 -3.51
CA ALA A 175 -0.40 -3.82 -4.75
C ALA A 175 -0.16 -5.33 -4.98
N SER A 176 0.83 -5.93 -4.28
CA SER A 176 1.10 -7.38 -4.33
C SER A 176 -0.12 -8.23 -3.98
N TRP A 177 -1.02 -7.76 -3.14
CA TRP A 177 -2.25 -8.47 -2.78
C TRP A 177 -3.17 -8.75 -3.98
N ALA A 178 -3.17 -7.87 -4.99
CA ALA A 178 -3.93 -8.10 -6.21
C ALA A 178 -3.50 -9.37 -6.96
N ARG A 179 -2.23 -9.78 -6.84
CA ARG A 179 -1.71 -11.00 -7.47
C ARG A 179 -2.29 -12.27 -6.88
N VAL A 180 -2.58 -12.25 -5.59
CA VAL A 180 -3.14 -13.37 -4.83
C VAL A 180 -4.64 -13.20 -4.55
N ALA A 181 -5.30 -12.33 -5.29
CA ALA A 181 -6.74 -12.12 -5.17
C ALA A 181 -7.57 -13.42 -5.26
N PRO A 182 -7.25 -14.40 -6.11
CA PRO A 182 -7.96 -15.68 -6.12
C PRO A 182 -7.87 -16.47 -4.80
N ILE A 183 -6.77 -16.30 -4.05
CA ILE A 183 -6.60 -16.91 -2.72
C ILE A 183 -7.37 -16.11 -1.67
N VAL A 184 -7.26 -14.78 -1.72
CA VAL A 184 -7.87 -13.87 -0.73
C VAL A 184 -9.39 -13.87 -0.82
N ARG A 185 -9.94 -13.84 -2.03
CA ARG A 185 -11.36 -13.70 -2.32
C ARG A 185 -12.27 -14.63 -1.51
N PRO A 186 -12.09 -15.96 -1.53
CA PRO A 186 -12.92 -16.87 -0.75
C PRO A 186 -12.72 -16.71 0.77
N LEU A 187 -11.54 -16.29 1.22
CA LEU A 187 -11.22 -16.18 2.64
C LEU A 187 -11.92 -14.99 3.32
N ILE A 188 -12.19 -13.93 2.57
CA ILE A 188 -12.85 -12.73 3.10
C ILE A 188 -14.27 -12.53 2.57
N GLY A 189 -14.79 -13.50 1.80
CA GLY A 189 -16.12 -13.39 1.20
C GLY A 189 -16.23 -12.26 0.17
N LEU A 190 -15.14 -11.95 -0.56
CA LEU A 190 -15.13 -10.88 -1.54
C LEU A 190 -15.97 -11.28 -2.76
N PRO A 191 -17.03 -10.50 -3.13
CA PRO A 191 -17.87 -10.82 -4.27
C PRO A 191 -17.09 -10.80 -5.59
N ASP A 192 -17.52 -11.59 -6.57
CA ASP A 192 -16.91 -11.61 -7.91
C ASP A 192 -17.03 -10.26 -8.65
N THR A 193 -18.01 -9.45 -8.25
CA THR A 193 -18.19 -8.09 -8.76
C THR A 193 -17.13 -7.11 -8.28
N GLU A 194 -16.42 -7.42 -7.20
CA GLU A 194 -15.36 -6.56 -6.66
C GLU A 194 -13.98 -6.98 -7.20
N LEU A 195 -13.15 -5.99 -7.41
CA LEU A 195 -11.75 -6.12 -7.79
C LEU A 195 -10.88 -5.64 -6.63
N LEU A 196 -9.92 -6.47 -6.22
CA LEU A 196 -8.94 -6.12 -5.18
C LEU A 196 -7.86 -5.20 -5.75
N VAL A 197 -7.90 -3.92 -5.36
CA VAL A 197 -6.91 -2.91 -5.80
C VAL A 197 -5.58 -3.10 -5.10
N CYS A 198 -5.59 -3.12 -3.78
CA CYS A 198 -4.39 -3.32 -2.95
C CYS A 198 -4.75 -3.69 -1.51
N GLY A 199 -3.77 -4.20 -0.79
CA GLY A 199 -3.80 -4.21 0.67
C GLY A 199 -3.20 -2.92 1.25
N ILE A 200 -3.52 -2.63 2.50
CA ILE A 200 -2.95 -1.51 3.27
C ILE A 200 -2.59 -2.04 4.67
N ALA A 201 -1.31 -2.06 4.98
CA ALA A 201 -0.84 -2.25 6.35
C ALA A 201 -1.01 -0.93 7.13
N LEU A 202 -1.52 -0.99 8.36
CA LEU A 202 -1.70 0.17 9.24
C LEU A 202 -1.29 -0.17 10.67
N GLY A 203 -0.46 0.68 11.29
CA GLY A 203 0.00 0.48 12.67
C GLY A 203 1.01 1.53 13.12
N HIS A 204 1.58 1.31 14.30
CA HIS A 204 2.68 2.12 14.81
C HIS A 204 3.99 1.66 14.13
N PRO A 205 4.77 2.56 13.52
CA PRO A 205 6.02 2.18 12.89
C PRO A 205 7.03 1.72 13.95
N ASP A 206 7.78 0.66 13.63
CA ASP A 206 8.95 0.29 14.42
C ASP A 206 10.15 1.19 14.01
N PRO A 207 10.63 2.08 14.90
CA PRO A 207 11.69 3.02 14.54
C PRO A 207 13.07 2.36 14.48
N ASP A 208 13.24 1.17 15.05
CA ASP A 208 14.51 0.49 15.15
C ASP A 208 14.86 -0.31 13.91
N VAL A 209 13.86 -0.64 13.08
CA VAL A 209 14.07 -1.40 11.85
C VAL A 209 14.54 -0.49 10.72
N PRO A 210 15.74 -0.74 10.12
CA PRO A 210 16.34 0.16 9.13
C PRO A 210 15.48 0.47 7.91
N VAL A 211 14.63 -0.47 7.47
CA VAL A 211 13.75 -0.27 6.31
C VAL A 211 12.75 0.87 6.50
N ASN A 212 12.40 1.21 7.73
CA ASN A 212 11.49 2.33 8.03
C ASN A 212 12.18 3.69 7.99
N ARG A 213 13.52 3.71 8.02
CA ARG A 213 14.34 4.91 7.85
C ARG A 213 14.69 5.17 6.38
N PHE A 214 14.31 4.26 5.49
CA PHE A 214 14.56 4.38 4.06
C PHE A 214 13.55 5.35 3.43
N HIS A 215 14.06 6.42 2.83
CA HIS A 215 13.28 7.39 2.06
C HIS A 215 13.51 7.18 0.56
N THR A 216 12.42 7.20 -0.19
CA THR A 216 12.47 7.03 -1.65
C THR A 216 12.72 8.36 -2.35
N GLU A 217 13.63 8.37 -3.30
CA GLU A 217 13.87 9.50 -4.19
C GLU A 217 12.62 9.86 -5.00
N ARG A 218 12.56 11.11 -5.44
CA ARG A 218 11.55 11.60 -6.38
C ARG A 218 12.22 12.17 -7.61
N ALA A 219 11.55 12.06 -8.73
CA ALA A 219 11.99 12.70 -9.95
C ALA A 219 12.00 14.23 -9.78
N PRO A 220 13.00 14.94 -10.34
CA PRO A 220 12.99 16.39 -10.33
C PRO A 220 11.80 16.94 -11.14
N LEU A 221 11.34 18.13 -10.76
CA LEU A 221 10.14 18.76 -11.34
C LEU A 221 10.14 18.75 -12.87
N ALA A 222 11.28 19.06 -13.49
CA ALA A 222 11.46 19.13 -14.94
C ALA A 222 11.19 17.79 -15.68
N GLU A 223 11.27 16.64 -14.99
CA GLU A 223 10.99 15.34 -15.62
C GLU A 223 9.48 15.09 -15.81
N PHE A 224 8.62 15.66 -14.99
CA PHE A 224 7.18 15.35 -14.99
C PHE A 224 6.25 16.55 -15.12
N ALA A 225 6.76 17.80 -14.97
CA ALA A 225 5.96 19.01 -15.12
C ALA A 225 6.39 19.84 -16.33
N ARG A 226 5.44 20.53 -16.94
CA ARG A 226 5.66 21.56 -17.97
C ARG A 226 4.88 22.78 -17.53
N LEU A 227 5.57 23.86 -17.26
CA LEU A 227 5.00 25.10 -16.73
C LEU A 227 4.80 26.09 -17.88
N HIS A 228 3.56 26.30 -18.29
CA HIS A 228 3.21 27.20 -19.38
C HIS A 228 2.74 28.55 -18.80
N GLY A 229 3.37 29.65 -19.24
CA GLY A 229 3.05 31.01 -18.78
C GLY A 229 3.66 31.40 -17.42
N PHE A 230 4.48 30.54 -16.81
CA PHE A 230 5.25 30.88 -15.62
C PHE A 230 6.61 31.47 -16.03
N PRO A 231 7.16 32.46 -15.29
CA PRO A 231 8.50 32.95 -15.55
C PRO A 231 9.52 31.82 -15.31
N PRO A 232 10.66 31.80 -16.04
CA PRO A 232 11.75 30.89 -15.72
C PRO A 232 12.28 31.15 -14.31
N GLU A 233 12.77 30.10 -13.65
CA GLU A 233 13.47 30.20 -12.36
C GLU A 233 14.82 30.89 -12.52
#